data_83fc12bd6d276dee16588483798c0027
#
_entry.id   83fc12bd6d276dee16588483798c0027
#
_cell.length_a   1.000
_cell.length_b   1.000
_cell.length_c   1.000
_cell.angle_alpha   90.00
_cell.angle_beta   90.00
_cell.angle_gamma   90.00
#
_symmetry.space_group_name_H-M   'P 1'
#
loop_
_entity.id
_entity.type
_entity.pdbx_description
1 polymer ?
#
loop_
_entity_poly.entity_id
_entity_poly.type
_entity_poly.pdbx_seq_one_letter_code
_entity_poly.pdbx_strand_id
1 'polypeptide(L)'
;AIEDAPERKFVQSVDIAFTIKDVDLKNPTNRIKEEIRLPSGRGREVKVAMFAAGEAATRARDAGIHVITPPEIEELGGNKGRAKKIANQFDFFLSEVPHMGLIGRYLGTVLGPRGKMPRPVPPTLDPGVLATGLRTTVVVKSGDKMTFHAVIGTLDQSQEELLANAMEVYNRVVGRLERGAGNIRSLFVKTT
;
A
#
# COMPACT_ATOMS: atom_id res chain seq x y z
N ALA A 1 -2.64 -19.19 16.12
CA ALA A 1 -3.25 -17.90 15.79
C ALA A 1 -4.25 -18.01 14.62
N ILE A 2 -3.92 -18.76 13.57
CA ILE A 2 -4.84 -18.96 12.43
C ILE A 2 -5.92 -19.98 12.80
N GLU A 3 -5.55 -21.07 13.44
CA GLU A 3 -6.47 -22.13 13.92
C GLU A 3 -7.42 -21.66 15.01
N ASP A 4 -6.97 -20.72 15.85
CA ASP A 4 -7.76 -20.14 16.94
C ASP A 4 -8.55 -18.88 16.50
N ALA A 5 -8.53 -18.54 15.21
CA ALA A 5 -9.25 -17.37 14.73
C ALA A 5 -10.77 -17.59 14.83
N PRO A 6 -11.52 -16.65 15.42
CA PRO A 6 -12.97 -16.78 15.49
C PRO A 6 -13.58 -16.75 14.09
N GLU A 7 -14.53 -17.64 13.82
CA GLU A 7 -15.27 -17.63 12.57
C GLU A 7 -16.02 -16.31 12.39
N ARG A 8 -15.84 -15.67 11.24
CA ARG A 8 -16.50 -14.44 10.86
C ARG A 8 -17.17 -14.57 9.48
N LYS A 9 -18.17 -13.75 9.24
CA LYS A 9 -18.94 -13.74 7.96
C LYS A 9 -18.17 -13.09 6.78
N PHE A 10 -16.89 -12.80 6.94
CA PHE A 10 -16.05 -12.20 5.91
C PHE A 10 -14.65 -12.83 5.96
N VAL A 11 -13.94 -12.77 4.84
CA VAL A 11 -12.56 -13.24 4.73
C VAL A 11 -11.67 -12.33 5.56
N GLN A 12 -11.09 -12.88 6.62
CA GLN A 12 -10.22 -12.12 7.53
C GLN A 12 -8.83 -11.92 6.91
N SER A 13 -8.26 -10.73 7.11
CA SER A 13 -6.86 -10.48 6.78
C SER A 13 -5.95 -11.06 7.86
N VAL A 14 -4.78 -11.51 7.45
CA VAL A 14 -3.71 -11.92 8.35
C VAL A 14 -2.63 -10.83 8.35
N ASP A 15 -2.35 -10.29 9.53
CA ASP A 15 -1.36 -9.22 9.72
C ASP A 15 -0.18 -9.73 10.53
N ILE A 16 1.02 -9.26 10.18
CA ILE A 16 2.22 -9.37 11.00
C ILE A 16 2.46 -8.03 11.71
N ALA A 17 2.59 -8.07 13.03
CA ALA A 17 2.83 -6.89 13.86
C ALA A 17 4.23 -6.92 14.46
N PHE A 18 4.96 -5.83 14.25
CA PHE A 18 6.32 -5.63 14.75
C PHE A 18 6.30 -4.63 15.89
N THR A 19 7.03 -4.94 16.95
CA THR A 19 7.44 -3.95 17.94
C THR A 19 8.95 -3.84 17.90
N ILE A 20 9.44 -2.64 17.57
CA ILE A 20 10.88 -2.34 17.51
C ILE A 20 11.36 -1.67 18.78
N LYS A 21 12.66 -1.70 19.03
CA LYS A 21 13.34 -1.08 20.17
C LYS A 21 14.66 -0.42 19.72
N ASP A 22 15.14 0.50 20.51
CA ASP A 22 16.45 1.16 20.31
C ASP A 22 16.59 1.85 18.94
N VAL A 23 15.49 2.42 18.42
CA VAL A 23 15.44 3.18 17.16
C VAL A 23 14.89 4.57 17.43
N ASP A 24 15.63 5.61 17.07
CA ASP A 24 15.14 6.99 17.16
C ASP A 24 14.24 7.33 15.96
N LEU A 25 12.94 7.18 16.12
CA LEU A 25 11.93 7.49 15.10
C LEU A 25 11.59 8.99 14.99
N LYS A 26 12.14 9.84 15.85
CA LYS A 26 12.03 11.29 15.68
C LYS A 26 12.77 11.72 14.42
N ASN A 27 13.90 11.10 14.15
CA ASN A 27 14.61 11.27 12.88
C ASN A 27 13.83 10.57 11.74
N PRO A 28 13.36 11.32 10.72
CA PRO A 28 12.62 10.73 9.59
C PRO A 28 13.38 9.64 8.82
N THR A 29 14.72 9.70 8.83
CA THR A 29 15.60 8.75 8.14
C THR A 29 15.50 7.33 8.72
N ASN A 30 15.24 7.23 10.03
CA ASN A 30 15.13 5.96 10.74
C ASN A 30 13.72 5.35 10.66
N ARG A 31 12.77 6.08 10.07
CA ARG A 31 11.42 5.58 9.89
C ARG A 31 11.39 4.53 8.78
N ILE A 32 10.77 3.41 9.09
CA ILE A 32 10.55 2.35 8.10
C ILE A 32 9.42 2.80 7.17
N LYS A 33 9.71 2.83 5.88
CA LYS A 33 8.74 3.00 4.80
C LYS A 33 9.22 2.17 3.63
N GLU A 34 8.72 0.95 3.56
CA GLU A 34 9.11 -0.02 2.55
C GLU A 34 7.89 -0.51 1.76
N GLU A 35 8.11 -0.70 0.48
CA GLU A 35 7.17 -1.31 -0.44
C GLU A 35 7.68 -2.72 -0.74
N ILE A 36 6.94 -3.71 -0.30
CA ILE A 36 7.36 -5.09 -0.33
C ILE A 36 6.44 -5.86 -1.26
N ARG A 37 7.01 -6.51 -2.25
CA ARG A 37 6.28 -7.40 -3.13
C ARG A 37 6.16 -8.77 -2.46
N LEU A 38 4.92 -9.18 -2.21
CA LEU A 38 4.63 -10.47 -1.60
C LEU A 38 4.70 -11.58 -2.66
N PRO A 39 5.45 -12.66 -2.45
CA PRO A 39 5.58 -13.75 -3.42
C PRO A 39 4.25 -14.43 -3.75
N SER A 40 3.40 -14.65 -2.74
CA SER A 40 2.08 -15.28 -2.91
C SER A 40 0.93 -14.26 -3.02
N GLY A 41 1.24 -12.97 -3.19
CA GLY A 41 0.23 -11.91 -3.27
C GLY A 41 -0.45 -11.62 -1.93
N ARG A 42 -1.49 -10.76 -1.98
CA ARG A 42 -2.19 -10.28 -0.77
C ARG A 42 -3.43 -11.09 -0.39
N GLY A 43 -3.82 -12.11 -1.18
CA GLY A 43 -5.04 -12.89 -0.98
C GLY A 43 -6.34 -12.13 -1.26
N ARG A 44 -6.28 -10.82 -1.53
CA ARG A 44 -7.44 -10.00 -1.89
C ARG A 44 -7.15 -9.17 -3.14
N GLU A 45 -8.22 -8.81 -3.85
CA GLU A 45 -8.11 -7.89 -4.97
C GLU A 45 -7.65 -6.49 -4.52
N VAL A 46 -6.57 -6.02 -5.10
CA VAL A 46 -6.03 -4.67 -4.87
C VAL A 46 -6.53 -3.75 -5.96
N LYS A 47 -7.25 -2.70 -5.57
CA LYS A 47 -7.82 -1.73 -6.49
C LYS A 47 -6.83 -0.60 -6.75
N VAL A 48 -6.52 -0.41 -8.03
CA VAL A 48 -5.61 0.64 -8.51
C VAL A 48 -6.42 1.66 -9.30
N ALA A 49 -6.16 2.95 -9.08
CA ALA A 49 -6.68 4.04 -9.89
C ALA A 49 -5.53 4.83 -10.53
N MET A 50 -5.76 5.41 -11.69
CA MET A 50 -4.78 6.22 -12.41
C MET A 50 -5.36 7.59 -12.76
N PHE A 51 -4.59 8.62 -12.49
CA PHE A 51 -4.85 9.98 -12.97
C PHE A 51 -4.19 10.13 -14.33
N ALA A 52 -5.01 10.20 -15.38
CA ALA A 52 -4.53 10.24 -16.76
C ALA A 52 -5.49 10.97 -17.68
N ALA A 53 -4.98 11.41 -18.83
CA ALA A 53 -5.74 12.02 -19.89
C ALA A 53 -5.38 11.39 -21.26
N GLY A 54 -6.22 11.62 -22.28
CA GLY A 54 -5.96 11.21 -23.65
C GLY A 54 -5.62 9.73 -23.81
N GLU A 55 -4.54 9.43 -24.51
CA GLU A 55 -4.12 8.07 -24.85
C GLU A 55 -3.73 7.22 -23.62
N ALA A 56 -3.06 7.83 -22.63
CA ALA A 56 -2.71 7.12 -21.39
C ALA A 56 -3.95 6.70 -20.60
N ALA A 57 -5.02 7.50 -20.63
CA ALA A 57 -6.30 7.15 -20.03
C ALA A 57 -6.95 5.95 -20.74
N THR A 58 -6.85 5.87 -22.07
CA THR A 58 -7.36 4.72 -22.84
C THR A 58 -6.58 3.46 -22.50
N ARG A 59 -5.25 3.50 -22.55
CA ARG A 59 -4.39 2.37 -22.18
C ARG A 59 -4.65 1.87 -20.74
N ALA A 60 -4.88 2.80 -19.80
CA ALA A 60 -5.20 2.44 -18.42
C ALA A 60 -6.55 1.74 -18.29
N ARG A 61 -7.59 2.20 -19.04
CA ARG A 61 -8.90 1.54 -19.09
C ARG A 61 -8.84 0.14 -19.69
N ASP A 62 -8.09 -0.03 -20.77
CA ASP A 62 -7.87 -1.32 -21.43
C ASP A 62 -7.17 -2.33 -20.49
N ALA A 63 -6.31 -1.83 -19.59
CA ALA A 63 -5.68 -2.61 -18.54
C ALA A 63 -6.58 -2.84 -17.31
N GLY A 64 -7.83 -2.43 -17.32
CA GLY A 64 -8.78 -2.58 -16.21
C GLY A 64 -8.48 -1.69 -15.00
N ILE A 65 -7.78 -0.57 -15.21
CA ILE A 65 -7.47 0.42 -14.18
C ILE A 65 -8.54 1.51 -14.19
N HIS A 66 -9.04 1.88 -13.02
CA HIS A 66 -9.97 3.00 -12.90
C HIS A 66 -9.26 4.32 -13.21
N VAL A 67 -9.77 5.08 -14.17
CA VAL A 67 -9.17 6.34 -14.61
C VAL A 67 -9.93 7.53 -14.02
N ILE A 68 -9.17 8.48 -13.47
CA ILE A 68 -9.66 9.77 -12.97
C ILE A 68 -9.07 10.85 -13.88
N THR A 69 -9.92 11.63 -14.49
CA THR A 69 -9.53 12.67 -15.45
C THR A 69 -9.17 14.00 -14.77
N PRO A 70 -8.41 14.90 -15.42
CA PRO A 70 -8.05 16.20 -14.83
C PRO A 70 -9.25 17.03 -14.37
N PRO A 71 -10.39 17.15 -15.09
CA PRO A 71 -11.57 17.82 -14.57
C PRO A 71 -12.14 17.20 -13.28
N GLU A 72 -12.09 15.86 -13.16
CA GLU A 72 -12.52 15.17 -11.97
C GLU A 72 -11.59 15.43 -10.76
N ILE A 73 -10.29 15.69 -11.00
CA ILE A 73 -9.36 16.06 -9.93
C ILE A 73 -9.76 17.39 -9.30
N GLU A 74 -10.15 18.38 -10.11
CA GLU A 74 -10.61 19.69 -9.65
C GLU A 74 -11.93 19.58 -8.88
N GLU A 75 -12.89 18.82 -9.40
CA GLU A 75 -14.17 18.54 -8.74
C GLU A 75 -13.95 17.87 -7.36
N LEU A 76 -13.07 16.89 -7.31
CA LEU A 76 -12.69 16.18 -6.07
C LEU A 76 -12.00 17.11 -5.07
N GLY A 77 -11.19 18.06 -5.56
CA GLY A 77 -10.56 19.09 -4.73
C GLY A 77 -11.59 19.99 -4.04
N GLY A 78 -12.68 20.31 -4.71
CA GLY A 78 -13.82 21.06 -4.16
C GLY A 78 -14.66 20.26 -3.17
N ASN A 79 -14.63 18.92 -3.24
CA ASN A 79 -15.45 18.04 -2.38
C ASN A 79 -14.59 17.04 -1.60
N LYS A 80 -14.10 17.47 -0.42
CA LYS A 80 -13.28 16.64 0.47
C LYS A 80 -13.96 15.32 0.88
N GLY A 81 -15.29 15.29 0.98
CA GLY A 81 -16.04 14.08 1.30
C GLY A 81 -15.91 13.01 0.20
N ARG A 82 -16.11 13.42 -1.05
CA ARG A 82 -15.96 12.55 -2.23
C ARG A 82 -14.51 12.12 -2.42
N ALA A 83 -13.55 13.02 -2.24
CA ALA A 83 -12.12 12.71 -2.29
C ALA A 83 -11.72 11.65 -1.24
N LYS A 84 -12.25 11.73 -0.02
CA LYS A 84 -12.02 10.71 1.02
C LYS A 84 -12.62 9.35 0.64
N LYS A 85 -13.81 9.32 0.04
CA LYS A 85 -14.44 8.07 -0.42
C LYS A 85 -13.57 7.39 -1.48
N ILE A 86 -13.10 8.13 -2.48
CA ILE A 86 -12.20 7.62 -3.52
C ILE A 86 -10.87 7.16 -2.92
N ALA A 87 -10.27 7.95 -2.02
CA ALA A 87 -9.04 7.56 -1.33
C ALA A 87 -9.18 6.26 -0.50
N ASN A 88 -10.38 5.94 -0.02
CA ASN A 88 -10.64 4.70 0.71
C ASN A 88 -10.97 3.52 -0.23
N GLN A 89 -11.53 3.81 -1.41
CA GLN A 89 -11.95 2.79 -2.38
C GLN A 89 -10.75 2.13 -3.08
N PHE A 90 -9.67 2.89 -3.33
CA PHE A 90 -8.48 2.40 -4.02
C PHE A 90 -7.31 2.24 -3.06
N ASP A 91 -6.52 1.19 -3.26
CA ASP A 91 -5.32 0.90 -2.47
C ASP A 91 -4.12 1.70 -2.95
N PHE A 92 -3.96 1.83 -4.28
CA PHE A 92 -2.86 2.56 -4.92
C PHE A 92 -3.36 3.52 -5.99
N PHE A 93 -2.58 4.57 -6.17
CA PHE A 93 -2.80 5.56 -7.21
C PHE A 93 -1.56 5.67 -8.10
N LEU A 94 -1.79 5.75 -9.40
CA LEU A 94 -0.81 6.09 -10.44
C LEU A 94 -1.15 7.45 -11.02
N SER A 95 -0.19 8.15 -11.58
CA SER A 95 -0.43 9.41 -12.29
C SER A 95 0.59 9.64 -13.38
N GLU A 96 0.16 10.21 -14.49
CA GLU A 96 1.07 10.85 -15.42
C GLU A 96 1.82 12.00 -14.72
N VAL A 97 3.09 12.18 -15.10
CA VAL A 97 3.97 13.20 -14.49
C VAL A 97 3.38 14.62 -14.55
N PRO A 98 2.77 15.07 -15.67
CA PRO A 98 2.19 16.42 -15.75
C PRO A 98 1.08 16.69 -14.74
N HIS A 99 0.33 15.67 -14.33
CA HIS A 99 -0.80 15.82 -13.41
C HIS A 99 -0.41 15.82 -11.94
N MET A 100 0.85 15.48 -11.60
CA MET A 100 1.32 15.39 -10.21
C MET A 100 1.17 16.71 -9.44
N GLY A 101 1.45 17.85 -10.10
CA GLY A 101 1.28 19.18 -9.49
C GLY A 101 -0.18 19.50 -9.14
N LEU A 102 -1.09 19.19 -10.08
CA LEU A 102 -2.53 19.36 -9.89
C LEU A 102 -3.04 18.51 -8.72
N ILE A 103 -2.66 17.24 -8.69
CA ILE A 103 -3.05 16.30 -7.62
C ILE A 103 -2.49 16.76 -6.27
N GLY A 104 -1.24 17.21 -6.22
CA GLY A 104 -0.63 17.74 -5.00
C GLY A 104 -1.43 18.90 -4.43
N ARG A 105 -1.88 19.83 -5.28
CA ARG A 105 -2.66 21.01 -4.91
C ARG A 105 -4.06 20.65 -4.41
N TYR A 106 -4.80 19.82 -5.13
CA TYR A 106 -6.21 19.54 -4.86
C TYR A 106 -6.43 18.35 -3.91
N LEU A 107 -5.64 17.28 -4.05
CA LEU A 107 -5.84 16.02 -3.32
C LEU A 107 -4.73 15.71 -2.30
N GLY A 108 -3.65 16.50 -2.27
CA GLY A 108 -2.50 16.27 -1.38
C GLY A 108 -2.88 16.18 0.10
N THR A 109 -3.80 17.03 0.56
CA THR A 109 -4.31 17.03 1.95
C THR A 109 -5.12 15.77 2.30
N VAL A 110 -5.64 15.05 1.31
CA VAL A 110 -6.43 13.82 1.50
C VAL A 110 -5.56 12.58 1.32
N LEU A 111 -4.74 12.54 0.27
CA LEU A 111 -3.91 11.38 -0.10
C LEU A 111 -2.62 11.31 0.71
N GLY A 112 -2.01 12.47 1.02
CA GLY A 112 -0.73 12.56 1.73
C GLY A 112 -0.75 11.89 3.11
N PRO A 113 -1.65 12.27 4.04
CA PRO A 113 -1.73 11.66 5.37
C PRO A 113 -2.03 10.15 5.32
N ARG A 114 -2.75 9.70 4.29
CA ARG A 114 -3.04 8.27 4.06
C ARG A 114 -1.86 7.51 3.47
N GLY A 115 -0.84 8.26 3.00
CA GLY A 115 0.31 7.70 2.31
C GLY A 115 -0.04 7.07 0.97
N LYS A 116 -1.11 7.54 0.33
CA LYS A 116 -1.61 7.10 -0.97
C LYS A 116 -1.33 8.13 -2.07
N MET A 117 -0.24 8.89 -1.95
CA MET A 117 0.19 9.78 -3.03
C MET A 117 0.44 8.98 -4.30
N PRO A 118 0.02 9.47 -5.47
CA PRO A 118 0.20 8.75 -6.71
C PRO A 118 1.67 8.54 -7.05
N ARG A 119 1.95 7.43 -7.73
CA ARG A 119 3.27 7.17 -8.30
C ARG A 119 3.32 7.69 -9.72
N PRO A 120 4.38 8.40 -10.10
CA PRO A 120 4.54 8.87 -11.46
C PRO A 120 4.73 7.69 -12.42
N VAL A 121 3.99 7.70 -13.52
CA VAL A 121 4.11 6.75 -14.62
C VAL A 121 4.78 7.47 -15.77
N PRO A 122 5.98 7.05 -16.18
CA PRO A 122 6.61 7.56 -17.40
C PRO A 122 5.78 7.16 -18.63
N PRO A 123 5.75 7.98 -19.69
CA PRO A 123 4.97 7.67 -20.90
C PRO A 123 5.42 6.40 -21.63
N THR A 124 6.65 5.97 -21.37
CA THR A 124 7.24 4.74 -21.94
C THR A 124 6.81 3.45 -21.26
N LEU A 125 6.25 3.52 -20.03
CA LEU A 125 5.83 2.36 -19.26
C LEU A 125 4.33 2.11 -19.42
N ASP A 126 3.99 0.82 -19.58
CA ASP A 126 2.60 0.39 -19.62
C ASP A 126 1.99 0.45 -18.20
N PRO A 127 0.89 1.21 -18.01
CA PRO A 127 0.17 1.25 -16.74
C PRO A 127 -0.26 -0.12 -16.24
N GLY A 128 -0.60 -1.05 -17.13
CA GLY A 128 -1.03 -2.41 -16.78
C GLY A 128 0.05 -3.22 -16.08
N VAL A 129 1.29 -3.13 -16.56
CA VAL A 129 2.44 -3.82 -15.93
C VAL A 129 2.68 -3.28 -14.53
N LEU A 130 2.64 -1.95 -14.36
CA LEU A 130 2.79 -1.32 -13.05
C LEU A 130 1.66 -1.72 -12.09
N ALA A 131 0.42 -1.70 -12.54
CA ALA A 131 -0.73 -2.08 -11.75
C ALA A 131 -0.63 -3.55 -11.28
N THR A 132 -0.21 -4.46 -12.16
CA THR A 132 0.02 -5.87 -11.81
C THR A 132 1.07 -6.02 -10.72
N GLY A 133 2.18 -5.28 -10.80
CA GLY A 133 3.20 -5.23 -9.75
C GLY A 133 2.66 -4.71 -8.42
N LEU A 134 1.79 -3.68 -8.47
CA LEU A 134 1.18 -3.10 -7.27
C LEU A 134 0.16 -4.02 -6.60
N ARG A 135 -0.52 -4.88 -7.36
CA ARG A 135 -1.49 -5.84 -6.82
C ARG A 135 -0.88 -6.82 -5.81
N THR A 136 0.39 -7.12 -5.96
CA THR A 136 1.13 -8.00 -5.03
C THR A 136 1.92 -7.22 -3.98
N THR A 137 1.92 -5.89 -4.03
CA THR A 137 2.74 -5.05 -3.14
C THR A 137 2.00 -4.65 -1.88
N VAL A 138 2.67 -4.71 -0.74
CA VAL A 138 2.23 -4.16 0.54
C VAL A 138 3.15 -3.01 0.96
N VAL A 139 2.58 -2.00 1.60
CA VAL A 139 3.36 -0.86 2.13
C VAL A 139 3.46 -1.00 3.64
N VAL A 140 4.68 -1.14 4.12
CA VAL A 140 5.00 -1.20 5.55
C VAL A 140 5.48 0.17 6.02
N LYS A 141 4.87 0.70 7.07
CA LYS A 141 5.22 2.02 7.62
C LYS A 141 5.24 1.97 9.14
N SER A 142 6.33 2.42 9.75
CA SER A 142 6.39 2.65 11.21
C SER A 142 5.80 4.02 11.60
N GLY A 143 5.92 5.02 10.71
CA GLY A 143 5.66 6.40 11.11
C GLY A 143 6.60 6.82 12.25
N ASP A 144 6.03 7.40 13.29
CA ASP A 144 6.69 7.80 14.55
C ASP A 144 6.50 6.79 15.69
N LYS A 145 5.92 5.61 15.40
CA LYS A 145 5.55 4.60 16.39
C LYS A 145 6.50 3.42 16.37
N MET A 146 6.83 2.90 17.56
CA MET A 146 7.65 1.70 17.71
C MET A 146 6.90 0.42 17.31
N THR A 147 5.56 0.46 17.25
CA THR A 147 4.73 -0.68 16.87
C THR A 147 4.01 -0.36 15.55
N PHE A 148 4.13 -1.24 14.59
CA PHE A 148 3.47 -1.16 13.29
C PHE A 148 3.11 -2.55 12.78
N HIS A 149 2.23 -2.62 11.80
CA HIS A 149 1.78 -3.89 11.23
C HIS A 149 1.70 -3.81 9.71
N ALA A 150 1.72 -4.97 9.10
CA ALA A 150 1.57 -5.14 7.67
C ALA A 150 0.70 -6.36 7.37
N VAL A 151 -0.17 -6.23 6.37
CA VAL A 151 -0.96 -7.36 5.86
C VAL A 151 -0.03 -8.32 5.13
N ILE A 152 -0.07 -9.60 5.47
CA ILE A 152 0.69 -10.66 4.81
C ILE A 152 -0.20 -11.57 3.94
N GLY A 153 -1.52 -11.46 4.08
CA GLY A 153 -2.47 -12.23 3.29
C GLY A 153 -3.86 -12.29 3.90
N THR A 154 -4.60 -13.33 3.53
CA THR A 154 -5.94 -13.65 4.03
C THR A 154 -6.02 -15.09 4.48
N LEU A 155 -7.06 -15.45 5.27
CA LEU A 155 -7.27 -16.82 5.74
C LEU A 155 -7.55 -17.83 4.61
N ASP A 156 -7.89 -17.36 3.41
CA ASP A 156 -8.10 -18.24 2.24
C ASP A 156 -6.79 -18.78 1.66
N GLN A 157 -5.65 -18.19 2.03
CA GLN A 157 -4.33 -18.63 1.58
C GLN A 157 -3.80 -19.77 2.47
N SER A 158 -2.98 -20.62 1.88
CA SER A 158 -2.32 -21.72 2.62
C SER A 158 -1.33 -21.18 3.66
N GLN A 159 -1.03 -21.99 4.67
CA GLN A 159 -0.03 -21.63 5.68
C GLN A 159 1.35 -21.40 5.08
N GLU A 160 1.72 -22.16 4.03
CA GLU A 160 2.99 -22.02 3.33
C GLU A 160 3.08 -20.68 2.60
N GLU A 161 2.00 -20.26 1.92
CA GLU A 161 1.91 -18.96 1.25
C GLU A 161 2.01 -17.79 2.23
N LEU A 162 1.30 -17.88 3.36
CA LEU A 162 1.36 -16.89 4.43
C LEU A 162 2.74 -16.83 5.08
N LEU A 163 3.40 -17.98 5.26
CA LEU A 163 4.77 -18.04 5.79
C LEU A 163 5.76 -17.39 4.82
N ALA A 164 5.68 -17.69 3.52
CA ALA A 164 6.53 -17.08 2.50
C ALA A 164 6.38 -15.55 2.49
N ASN A 165 5.14 -15.06 2.55
CA ASN A 165 4.85 -13.63 2.63
C ASN A 165 5.38 -13.01 3.94
N ALA A 166 5.19 -13.67 5.08
CA ALA A 166 5.67 -13.21 6.37
C ALA A 166 7.19 -13.11 6.41
N MET A 167 7.89 -14.11 5.87
CA MET A 167 9.36 -14.13 5.79
C MET A 167 9.90 -13.02 4.90
N GLU A 168 9.27 -12.74 3.76
CA GLU A 168 9.68 -11.63 2.90
C GLU A 168 9.52 -10.28 3.63
N VAL A 169 8.38 -10.07 4.29
CA VAL A 169 8.15 -8.85 5.09
C VAL A 169 9.16 -8.74 6.23
N TYR A 170 9.42 -9.84 6.96
CA TYR A 170 10.39 -9.88 8.05
C TYR A 170 11.80 -9.51 7.56
N ASN A 171 12.28 -10.16 6.51
CA ASN A 171 13.61 -9.93 5.97
C ASN A 171 13.82 -8.48 5.50
N ARG A 172 12.80 -7.89 4.85
CA ARG A 172 12.85 -6.50 4.42
C ARG A 172 12.87 -5.52 5.58
N VAL A 173 12.06 -5.76 6.61
CA VAL A 173 12.04 -4.92 7.82
C VAL A 173 13.37 -5.04 8.57
N VAL A 174 13.89 -6.25 8.78
CA VAL A 174 15.20 -6.49 9.43
C VAL A 174 16.33 -5.82 8.66
N GLY A 175 16.36 -5.95 7.34
CA GLY A 175 17.38 -5.32 6.50
C GLY A 175 17.37 -3.78 6.52
N ARG A 176 16.28 -3.16 7.02
CA ARG A 176 16.17 -1.70 7.15
C ARG A 176 16.58 -1.19 8.53
N LEU A 177 16.67 -2.08 9.51
CA LEU A 177 17.05 -1.74 10.88
C LEU A 177 18.57 -1.81 11.06
N GLU A 178 19.17 -0.84 11.75
CA GLU A 178 20.62 -0.72 11.93
C GLU A 178 21.26 -1.95 12.58
N ARG A 179 20.58 -2.53 13.60
CA ARG A 179 21.02 -3.76 14.29
C ARG A 179 20.26 -4.99 13.82
N GLY A 180 19.58 -4.91 12.69
CA GLY A 180 18.81 -6.02 12.14
C GLY A 180 17.79 -6.58 13.12
N ALA A 181 17.79 -7.89 13.33
CA ALA A 181 16.89 -8.57 14.27
C ALA A 181 17.05 -8.11 15.73
N GLY A 182 18.21 -7.56 16.12
CA GLY A 182 18.46 -7.01 17.46
C GLY A 182 17.57 -5.82 17.81
N ASN A 183 17.07 -5.09 16.83
CA ASN A 183 16.11 -4.00 17.03
C ASN A 183 14.65 -4.49 17.12
N ILE A 184 14.35 -5.77 16.90
CA ILE A 184 13.01 -6.31 17.07
C ILE A 184 12.83 -6.72 18.55
N ARG A 185 11.82 -6.17 19.20
CA ARG A 185 11.44 -6.53 20.56
C ARG A 185 10.47 -7.71 20.57
N SER A 186 9.47 -7.67 19.71
CA SER A 186 8.47 -8.73 19.58
C SER A 186 7.84 -8.74 18.21
N LEU A 187 7.36 -9.92 17.82
CA LEU A 187 6.68 -10.18 16.56
C LEU A 187 5.41 -10.97 16.88
N PHE A 188 4.29 -10.54 16.32
CA PHE A 188 3.00 -11.21 16.45
C PHE A 188 2.33 -11.37 15.09
N VAL A 189 1.65 -12.49 14.93
CA VAL A 189 0.71 -12.71 13.83
C VAL A 189 -0.69 -12.64 14.40
N LYS A 190 -1.56 -11.88 13.75
CA LYS A 190 -2.97 -11.72 14.17
C LYS A 190 -3.89 -11.79 12.98
N THR A 191 -5.12 -12.18 13.21
CA THR A 191 -6.24 -12.04 12.27
C THR A 191 -7.07 -10.80 12.61
N THR A 192 -7.83 -10.31 11.64
CA THR A 192 -8.64 -9.08 11.82
C THR A 192 -10.03 -9.42 12.31
#